data_a584f4c1b16975ea9c2b0f70d7d927b7
#
_entry.id   a584f4c1b16975ea9c2b0f70d7d927b7
#
_cell.length_a   1.000
_cell.length_b   1.000
_cell.length_c   1.000
_cell.angle_alpha   90.00
_cell.angle_beta   90.00
_cell.angle_gamma   90.00
#
_symmetry.space_group_name_H-M   'P 1'
#
loop_
_entity.id
_entity.type
_entity.pdbx_description
1 polymer ?
#
loop_
_entity_poly.entity_id
_entity_poly.type
_entity_poly.pdbx_seq_one_letter_code
_entity_poly.pdbx_strand_id
1 'polypeptide(L)'
;PPRSTLFPYTTLFRSHIERCLACGRCQSKKNQRPCVHEQTDDVAAIFRRMKESDLIIYATPVYVFAMSGLLKTFLERLYAKGVVSELTVSKKGLIFHKIAAAICSKPFVTLVCCDNLERETPQNVIDYFDTFSKFTDAPQVGLLVRNGGQLSGGGKDPMREEKVPKIYDVYEAYRQAGRELAQAGRIERATQQRANREIVPLPFFSLIKRLHFRPLKKKFVEKAREMMVTR
;
A
#
# COMPACT_ATOMS: atom_id res chain seq x y z
N PRO A 1 -13.05 -24.36 7.46
CA PRO A 1 -12.08 -23.28 7.27
C PRO A 1 -12.62 -22.01 7.91
N PRO A 2 -11.78 -21.22 8.63
CA PRO A 2 -12.21 -19.95 9.15
C PRO A 2 -12.72 -19.12 7.96
N ARG A 3 -13.92 -18.60 8.05
CA ARG A 3 -14.42 -17.64 7.09
C ARG A 3 -13.47 -16.47 7.09
N SER A 4 -12.68 -16.33 6.01
CA SER A 4 -11.92 -15.12 5.78
C SER A 4 -12.93 -13.97 5.69
N THR A 5 -13.13 -13.29 6.79
CA THR A 5 -13.81 -12.01 6.77
C THR A 5 -12.86 -11.05 6.08
N LEU A 6 -12.89 -11.03 4.76
CA LEU A 6 -12.40 -9.95 3.93
C LEU A 6 -13.19 -8.71 4.36
N PHE A 7 -12.74 -8.09 5.46
CA PHE A 7 -13.28 -6.79 5.80
C PHE A 7 -12.78 -5.80 4.78
N PRO A 8 -13.70 -5.14 4.11
CA PRO A 8 -13.39 -4.29 2.99
C PRO A 8 -12.46 -3.15 3.42
N TYR A 9 -11.62 -2.75 2.49
CA TYR A 9 -10.86 -1.53 2.34
C TYR A 9 -11.50 -0.26 2.95
N THR A 10 -12.76 -0.34 3.35
CA THR A 10 -13.57 0.73 3.93
C THR A 10 -13.25 1.02 5.40
N THR A 11 -12.43 0.20 6.07
CA THR A 11 -12.19 0.38 7.51
C THR A 11 -11.56 1.73 7.80
N LEU A 12 -10.50 2.15 7.11
CA LEU A 12 -9.89 3.46 7.34
C LEU A 12 -10.74 4.60 6.78
N PHE A 13 -11.33 4.47 5.59
CA PHE A 13 -12.13 5.54 4.97
C PHE A 13 -13.41 5.89 5.73
N ARG A 14 -13.92 4.97 6.53
CA ARG A 14 -15.13 5.18 7.36
C ARG A 14 -14.82 5.38 8.83
N SER A 15 -13.55 5.30 9.20
CA SER A 15 -13.11 5.45 10.58
C SER A 15 -12.73 6.89 10.86
N HIS A 16 -13.07 7.34 12.05
CA HIS A 16 -12.53 8.58 12.60
C HIS A 16 -11.13 8.30 13.15
N ILE A 17 -10.13 8.99 12.64
CA ILE A 17 -8.71 8.83 13.03
C ILE A 17 -8.12 10.19 13.35
N GLU A 18 -7.88 10.44 14.62
CA GLU A 18 -7.18 11.63 15.07
C GLU A 18 -5.67 11.51 14.83
N ARG A 19 -5.05 12.63 14.47
CA ARG A 19 -3.59 12.71 14.27
C ARG A 19 -2.83 12.47 15.57
N CYS A 20 -1.62 11.93 15.49
CA CYS A 20 -0.73 11.86 16.64
C CYS A 20 -0.29 13.28 17.04
N LEU A 21 -0.50 13.65 18.30
CA LEU A 21 -0.10 14.97 18.84
C LEU A 21 1.35 15.00 19.32
N ALA A 22 2.09 13.90 19.22
CA ALA A 22 3.43 13.74 19.77
C ALA A 22 3.53 14.12 21.27
N CYS A 23 2.43 14.02 22.01
CA CYS A 23 2.33 14.45 23.41
C CYS A 23 3.09 13.55 24.41
N GLY A 24 3.62 12.41 23.96
CA GLY A 24 4.39 11.47 24.77
C GLY A 24 3.60 10.70 25.85
N ARG A 25 2.30 10.96 26.02
CA ARG A 25 1.48 10.32 27.08
C ARG A 25 1.55 8.80 27.04
N CYS A 26 1.47 8.20 25.85
CA CYS A 26 1.53 6.76 25.65
C CYS A 26 2.92 6.16 25.93
N GLN A 27 3.96 7.00 26.07
CA GLN A 27 5.35 6.61 26.36
C GLN A 27 5.77 6.89 27.80
N SER A 28 4.85 7.31 28.67
CA SER A 28 5.20 7.64 30.07
C SER A 28 5.58 6.38 30.85
N LYS A 29 6.73 6.44 31.54
CA LYS A 29 7.42 5.31 32.20
C LYS A 29 6.61 4.54 33.25
N LYS A 30 5.60 5.13 33.86
CA LYS A 30 4.90 4.51 35.00
C LYS A 30 3.78 3.52 34.67
N ASN A 31 3.22 3.59 33.50
CA ASN A 31 2.26 2.62 32.92
C ASN A 31 2.07 3.08 31.48
N GLN A 32 2.26 2.23 30.48
CA GLN A 32 1.89 2.54 29.11
C GLN A 32 0.45 3.06 29.10
N ARG A 33 0.29 4.37 29.25
CA ARG A 33 -1.03 4.98 29.30
C ARG A 33 -1.66 4.90 27.93
N PRO A 34 -2.98 4.69 27.87
CA PRO A 34 -3.67 4.76 26.59
C PRO A 34 -3.42 6.10 25.87
N CYS A 35 -3.45 6.09 24.56
CA CYS A 35 -3.37 7.30 23.77
C CYS A 35 -4.45 8.30 24.22
N VAL A 36 -4.16 9.60 24.15
CA VAL A 36 -5.17 10.64 24.46
C VAL A 36 -6.45 10.51 23.64
N HIS A 37 -6.35 9.93 22.45
CA HIS A 37 -7.46 9.74 21.52
C HIS A 37 -8.14 8.35 21.62
N GLU A 38 -7.74 7.49 22.56
CA GLU A 38 -8.21 6.09 22.58
C GLU A 38 -9.73 5.96 22.74
N GLN A 39 -10.36 6.94 23.38
CA GLN A 39 -11.82 6.96 23.58
C GLN A 39 -12.57 7.85 22.58
N THR A 40 -11.84 8.63 21.77
CA THR A 40 -12.43 9.62 20.87
C THR A 40 -12.31 9.26 19.40
N ASP A 41 -11.55 8.19 19.08
CA ASP A 41 -11.37 7.73 17.71
C ASP A 41 -11.40 6.19 17.58
N ASP A 42 -11.37 5.71 16.34
CA ASP A 42 -11.51 4.28 16.02
C ASP A 42 -10.19 3.50 16.04
N VAL A 43 -9.05 4.14 16.32
CA VAL A 43 -7.73 3.52 16.19
C VAL A 43 -7.56 2.31 17.11
N ALA A 44 -8.11 2.37 18.34
CA ALA A 44 -8.06 1.23 19.26
C ALA A 44 -8.81 0.00 18.70
N ALA A 45 -9.93 0.22 18.05
CA ALA A 45 -10.70 -0.84 17.39
C ALA A 45 -9.95 -1.42 16.18
N ILE A 46 -9.27 -0.56 15.39
CA ILE A 46 -8.43 -0.99 14.29
C ILE A 46 -7.27 -1.85 14.78
N PHE A 47 -6.58 -1.44 15.84
CA PHE A 47 -5.48 -2.23 16.44
C PHE A 47 -5.93 -3.59 16.95
N ARG A 48 -7.14 -3.69 17.51
CA ARG A 48 -7.73 -4.98 17.89
C ARG A 48 -7.88 -5.89 16.68
N ARG A 49 -8.47 -5.39 15.59
CA ARG A 49 -8.64 -6.14 14.34
C ARG A 49 -7.29 -6.54 13.74
N MET A 50 -6.29 -5.67 13.76
CA MET A 50 -4.93 -6.01 13.31
C MET A 50 -4.34 -7.15 14.14
N LYS A 51 -4.52 -7.13 15.46
CA LYS A 51 -4.05 -8.21 16.33
C LYS A 51 -4.71 -9.55 15.99
N GLU A 52 -5.99 -9.56 15.67
CA GLU A 52 -6.80 -10.74 15.35
C GLU A 52 -6.59 -11.22 13.90
N SER A 53 -5.99 -10.41 13.03
CA SER A 53 -5.76 -10.75 11.63
C SER A 53 -4.47 -11.53 11.43
N ASP A 54 -4.44 -12.42 10.45
CA ASP A 54 -3.23 -13.15 10.04
C ASP A 54 -2.39 -12.33 9.06
N LEU A 55 -3.03 -11.42 8.31
CA LEU A 55 -2.41 -10.61 7.26
C LEU A 55 -3.00 -9.21 7.27
N ILE A 56 -2.14 -8.20 7.01
CA ILE A 56 -2.56 -6.80 6.82
C ILE A 56 -2.37 -6.41 5.36
N ILE A 57 -3.34 -5.72 4.78
CA ILE A 57 -3.20 -5.10 3.45
C ILE A 57 -3.16 -3.58 3.63
N TYR A 58 -1.99 -2.99 3.39
CA TYR A 58 -1.83 -1.54 3.31
C TYR A 58 -2.09 -1.10 1.89
N ALA A 59 -3.32 -0.64 1.63
CA ALA A 59 -3.75 -0.14 0.32
C ALA A 59 -3.82 1.39 0.33
N THR A 60 -3.18 2.02 -0.64
CA THR A 60 -3.15 3.48 -0.71
C THR A 60 -3.09 4.00 -2.14
N PRO A 61 -3.84 5.06 -2.47
CA PRO A 61 -3.51 5.89 -3.62
C PRO A 61 -2.24 6.69 -3.33
N VAL A 62 -1.55 7.12 -4.40
CA VAL A 62 -0.44 8.06 -4.29
C VAL A 62 -0.98 9.48 -4.51
N TYR A 63 -0.83 10.31 -3.50
CA TYR A 63 -1.13 11.74 -3.56
C TYR A 63 0.15 12.53 -3.31
N VAL A 64 0.47 13.42 -4.26
CA VAL A 64 1.68 14.26 -4.17
C VAL A 64 2.93 13.43 -3.82
N PHE A 65 3.12 12.33 -4.57
CA PHE A 65 4.26 11.38 -4.45
C PHE A 65 4.38 10.62 -3.12
N ALA A 66 3.34 10.62 -2.29
CA ALA A 66 3.30 9.90 -1.02
C ALA A 66 1.99 9.11 -0.84
N MET A 67 1.92 8.29 0.19
CA MET A 67 0.66 7.64 0.58
C MET A 67 -0.40 8.66 0.99
N SER A 68 -1.66 8.26 0.99
CA SER A 68 -2.74 9.13 1.45
C SER A 68 -2.51 9.63 2.87
N GLY A 69 -2.89 10.87 3.15
CA GLY A 69 -2.79 11.46 4.49
C GLY A 69 -3.48 10.62 5.55
N LEU A 70 -4.64 10.03 5.23
CA LEU A 70 -5.38 9.16 6.16
C LEU A 70 -4.55 7.92 6.57
N LEU A 71 -3.90 7.23 5.61
CA LEU A 71 -3.04 6.11 5.93
C LEU A 71 -1.83 6.55 6.75
N LYS A 72 -1.19 7.67 6.40
CA LYS A 72 -0.05 8.20 7.15
C LYS A 72 -0.45 8.57 8.58
N THR A 73 -1.59 9.25 8.77
CA THR A 73 -2.15 9.58 10.09
C THR A 73 -2.35 8.33 10.94
N PHE A 74 -2.90 7.26 10.34
CA PHE A 74 -3.05 5.99 11.03
C PHE A 74 -1.69 5.37 11.41
N LEU A 75 -0.72 5.34 10.48
CA LEU A 75 0.61 4.75 10.74
C LEU A 75 1.37 5.50 11.84
N GLU A 76 1.21 6.81 11.97
CA GLU A 76 1.78 7.59 13.08
C GLU A 76 1.24 7.15 14.45
N ARG A 77 0.00 6.67 14.49
CA ARG A 77 -0.61 6.18 15.73
C ARG A 77 -0.02 4.83 16.20
N LEU A 78 0.74 4.11 15.35
CA LEU A 78 1.54 2.95 15.77
C LEU A 78 2.61 3.32 16.80
N TYR A 79 2.98 4.60 16.93
CA TYR A 79 3.85 5.09 17.99
C TYR A 79 3.34 4.69 19.39
N ALA A 80 2.03 4.63 19.59
CA ALA A 80 1.41 4.18 20.83
C ALA A 80 1.57 2.65 21.09
N LYS A 81 2.10 1.89 20.13
CA LYS A 81 2.37 0.46 20.24
C LYS A 81 3.86 0.15 20.37
N GLY A 82 4.68 1.19 20.53
CA GLY A 82 6.10 1.09 20.84
C GLY A 82 6.40 1.45 22.28
N VAL A 83 7.56 1.03 22.77
CA VAL A 83 8.14 1.38 24.07
C VAL A 83 9.49 2.04 23.82
N VAL A 84 9.50 3.38 23.71
CA VAL A 84 10.68 4.15 23.28
C VAL A 84 11.87 3.99 24.23
N SER A 85 11.63 3.69 25.52
CA SER A 85 12.69 3.48 26.51
C SER A 85 13.36 2.10 26.41
N GLU A 86 12.81 1.18 25.64
CA GLU A 86 13.36 -0.18 25.45
C GLU A 86 13.88 -0.34 24.02
N LEU A 87 15.20 -0.41 23.86
CA LEU A 87 15.82 -0.65 22.56
C LEU A 87 15.93 -2.14 22.28
N THR A 88 15.77 -2.50 21.01
CA THR A 88 15.93 -3.86 20.49
C THR A 88 16.64 -3.81 19.14
N VAL A 89 17.03 -4.97 18.62
CA VAL A 89 17.66 -5.11 17.31
C VAL A 89 16.77 -5.97 16.43
N SER A 90 16.41 -5.48 15.27
CA SER A 90 15.61 -6.23 14.30
C SER A 90 16.41 -7.39 13.69
N LYS A 91 15.73 -8.33 13.03
CA LYS A 91 16.36 -9.44 12.28
C LYS A 91 17.32 -8.96 11.19
N LYS A 92 17.19 -7.72 10.76
CA LYS A 92 18.09 -7.06 9.79
C LYS A 92 19.26 -6.32 10.45
N GLY A 93 19.42 -6.43 11.78
CA GLY A 93 20.49 -5.76 12.52
C GLY A 93 20.26 -4.27 12.76
N LEU A 94 19.02 -3.78 12.61
CA LEU A 94 18.69 -2.37 12.81
C LEU A 94 18.26 -2.12 14.25
N ILE A 95 18.80 -1.08 14.88
CA ILE A 95 18.42 -0.67 16.21
C ILE A 95 17.09 0.07 16.14
N PHE A 96 16.13 -0.36 16.95
CA PHE A 96 14.82 0.27 17.05
C PHE A 96 14.28 0.11 18.48
N HIS A 97 13.23 0.83 18.81
CA HIS A 97 12.55 0.61 20.08
C HIS A 97 11.65 -0.64 20.01
N LYS A 98 11.42 -1.29 21.14
CA LYS A 98 10.51 -2.41 21.24
C LYS A 98 9.10 -2.02 20.79
N ILE A 99 8.46 -2.90 20.05
CA ILE A 99 7.10 -2.69 19.51
C ILE A 99 6.19 -3.88 19.85
N ALA A 100 4.88 -3.65 19.79
CA ALA A 100 3.89 -4.71 19.95
C ALA A 100 3.85 -5.58 18.68
N ALA A 101 4.66 -6.64 18.65
CA ALA A 101 4.82 -7.51 17.48
C ALA A 101 3.49 -8.09 16.98
N ALA A 102 2.53 -8.40 17.87
CA ALA A 102 1.20 -8.89 17.51
C ALA A 102 0.39 -7.89 16.62
N ILE A 103 0.83 -6.63 16.54
CA ILE A 103 0.20 -5.59 15.70
C ILE A 103 1.16 -5.13 14.61
N CYS A 104 2.40 -4.81 14.98
CA CYS A 104 3.35 -4.13 14.09
C CYS A 104 4.19 -5.08 13.23
N SER A 105 4.34 -6.36 13.63
CA SER A 105 5.18 -7.35 12.93
C SER A 105 4.36 -8.41 12.16
N LYS A 106 3.08 -8.12 11.89
CA LYS A 106 2.23 -8.99 11.06
C LYS A 106 2.74 -9.03 9.62
N PRO A 107 2.63 -10.19 8.94
CA PRO A 107 2.80 -10.25 7.50
C PRO A 107 1.90 -9.22 6.81
N PHE A 108 2.40 -8.57 5.77
CA PHE A 108 1.58 -7.59 5.07
C PHE A 108 1.82 -7.57 3.56
N VAL A 109 0.80 -7.08 2.85
CA VAL A 109 0.86 -6.73 1.43
C VAL A 109 0.76 -5.22 1.30
N THR A 110 1.59 -4.63 0.44
CA THR A 110 1.45 -3.25 0.01
C THR A 110 0.74 -3.20 -1.34
N LEU A 111 -0.37 -2.45 -1.41
CA LEU A 111 -1.09 -2.19 -2.64
C LEU A 111 -1.08 -0.69 -2.90
N VAL A 112 -0.42 -0.27 -3.98
CA VAL A 112 -0.24 1.14 -4.35
C VAL A 112 -0.88 1.42 -5.69
N CYS A 113 -1.69 2.47 -5.78
CA CYS A 113 -2.30 2.91 -7.02
C CYS A 113 -2.00 4.38 -7.27
N CYS A 114 -1.60 4.74 -8.49
CA CYS A 114 -1.44 6.11 -8.91
C CYS A 114 -1.86 6.30 -10.37
N ASP A 115 -2.32 7.50 -10.72
CA ASP A 115 -2.68 7.82 -12.11
C ASP A 115 -1.48 8.11 -12.98
N ASN A 116 -0.39 8.62 -12.40
CA ASN A 116 0.83 8.87 -13.13
C ASN A 116 1.44 7.56 -13.67
N LEU A 117 1.94 7.61 -14.90
CA LEU A 117 2.54 6.47 -15.58
C LEU A 117 4.00 6.24 -15.21
N GLU A 118 4.67 7.25 -14.64
CA GLU A 118 6.08 7.16 -14.28
C GLU A 118 6.28 6.27 -13.05
N ARG A 119 7.29 5.39 -13.13
CA ARG A 119 7.62 4.43 -12.07
C ARG A 119 8.12 5.07 -10.78
N GLU A 120 8.62 6.29 -10.88
CA GLU A 120 9.14 7.07 -9.77
C GLU A 120 8.02 7.57 -8.84
N THR A 121 6.79 7.69 -9.37
CA THR A 121 5.66 8.23 -8.62
C THR A 121 5.31 7.43 -7.35
N PRO A 122 5.21 6.10 -7.37
CA PRO A 122 4.93 5.31 -6.17
C PRO A 122 6.17 5.02 -5.32
N GLN A 123 7.39 5.41 -5.73
CA GLN A 123 8.64 4.94 -5.14
C GLN A 123 8.75 5.27 -3.66
N ASN A 124 8.39 6.48 -3.24
CA ASN A 124 8.43 6.88 -1.81
C ASN A 124 7.55 5.99 -0.94
N VAL A 125 6.40 5.53 -1.45
CA VAL A 125 5.51 4.62 -0.72
C VAL A 125 6.12 3.22 -0.63
N ILE A 126 6.74 2.76 -1.71
CA ILE A 126 7.43 1.46 -1.75
C ILE A 126 8.58 1.45 -0.74
N ASP A 127 9.43 2.47 -0.77
CA ASP A 127 10.59 2.62 0.12
C ASP A 127 10.17 2.76 1.60
N TYR A 128 9.04 3.45 1.86
CA TYR A 128 8.47 3.52 3.19
C TYR A 128 8.15 2.13 3.76
N PHE A 129 7.44 1.30 3.00
CA PHE A 129 7.05 -0.04 3.47
C PHE A 129 8.22 -1.03 3.49
N ASP A 130 9.21 -0.88 2.62
CA ASP A 130 10.47 -1.61 2.73
C ASP A 130 11.20 -1.29 4.04
N THR A 131 11.30 0.00 4.36
CA THR A 131 11.86 0.47 5.64
C THR A 131 11.04 -0.02 6.82
N PHE A 132 9.72 0.10 6.76
CA PHE A 132 8.81 -0.40 7.79
C PHE A 132 9.04 -1.90 8.05
N SER A 133 9.10 -2.72 6.99
CA SER A 133 9.37 -4.15 7.09
C SER A 133 10.68 -4.46 7.83
N LYS A 134 11.76 -3.74 7.49
CA LYS A 134 13.09 -3.94 8.05
C LYS A 134 13.18 -3.61 9.55
N PHE A 135 12.50 -2.55 9.98
CA PHE A 135 12.54 -2.10 11.37
C PHE A 135 11.56 -2.85 12.28
N THR A 136 10.42 -3.27 11.74
CA THR A 136 9.37 -3.91 12.53
C THR A 136 9.40 -5.44 12.48
N ASP A 137 10.32 -6.02 11.70
CA ASP A 137 10.36 -7.46 11.39
C ASP A 137 9.04 -7.99 10.79
N ALA A 138 8.24 -7.10 10.19
CA ALA A 138 7.00 -7.46 9.50
C ALA A 138 7.31 -7.97 8.10
N PRO A 139 7.02 -9.24 7.76
CA PRO A 139 7.29 -9.75 6.43
C PRO A 139 6.39 -9.07 5.38
N GLN A 140 6.99 -8.41 4.37
CA GLN A 140 6.25 -7.97 3.20
C GLN A 140 6.07 -9.17 2.24
N VAL A 141 4.88 -9.75 2.25
CA VAL A 141 4.55 -10.97 1.49
C VAL A 141 3.96 -10.71 0.11
N GLY A 142 3.84 -9.45 -0.26
CA GLY A 142 3.42 -9.03 -1.60
C GLY A 142 3.52 -7.53 -1.80
N LEU A 143 3.85 -7.12 -3.04
CA LEU A 143 3.87 -5.74 -3.49
C LEU A 143 3.12 -5.62 -4.81
N LEU A 144 1.98 -4.96 -4.78
CA LEU A 144 1.13 -4.71 -5.94
C LEU A 144 1.11 -3.21 -6.22
N VAL A 145 1.58 -2.82 -7.41
CA VAL A 145 1.72 -1.42 -7.82
C VAL A 145 0.99 -1.20 -9.14
N ARG A 146 0.06 -0.27 -9.15
CA ARG A 146 -0.69 0.11 -10.35
C ARG A 146 -0.45 1.57 -10.70
N ASN A 147 0.38 1.79 -11.73
CA ASN A 147 0.47 3.06 -12.44
C ASN A 147 -0.65 3.16 -13.48
N GLY A 148 -1.11 4.35 -13.79
CA GLY A 148 -2.24 4.57 -14.70
C GLY A 148 -3.55 4.04 -14.12
N GLY A 149 -3.84 4.36 -12.86
CA GLY A 149 -5.02 3.89 -12.14
C GLY A 149 -6.33 4.15 -12.87
N GLN A 150 -6.46 5.31 -13.53
CA GLN A 150 -7.64 5.63 -14.37
C GLN A 150 -7.82 4.66 -15.54
N LEU A 151 -6.75 4.14 -16.11
CA LEU A 151 -6.81 3.12 -17.16
C LEU A 151 -7.32 1.78 -16.64
N SER A 152 -7.13 1.51 -15.33
CA SER A 152 -7.57 0.30 -14.65
C SER A 152 -8.96 0.43 -14.04
N GLY A 153 -9.49 1.65 -13.93
CA GLY A 153 -10.69 1.92 -13.15
C GLY A 153 -11.97 1.43 -13.80
N GLY A 154 -12.71 0.66 -13.05
CA GLY A 154 -14.15 0.61 -13.09
C GLY A 154 -14.83 -0.30 -14.08
N GLY A 155 -14.32 -1.47 -14.43
CA GLY A 155 -15.06 -2.68 -14.92
C GLY A 155 -16.47 -2.60 -15.56
N LYS A 156 -16.99 -1.40 -15.80
CA LYS A 156 -18.33 -1.13 -16.31
C LYS A 156 -18.37 -0.56 -17.72
N ASP A 157 -17.20 -0.26 -18.32
CA ASP A 157 -17.12 0.28 -19.67
C ASP A 157 -16.59 -0.81 -20.63
N PRO A 158 -17.48 -1.46 -21.42
CA PRO A 158 -17.07 -2.48 -22.40
C PRO A 158 -16.07 -1.95 -23.43
N MET A 159 -16.13 -0.66 -23.75
CA MET A 159 -15.20 -0.01 -24.68
C MET A 159 -13.78 0.13 -24.11
N ARG A 160 -13.63 0.04 -22.78
CA ARG A 160 -12.32 0.17 -22.13
C ARG A 160 -11.44 -1.05 -22.35
N GLU A 161 -12.05 -2.21 -22.46
CA GLU A 161 -11.38 -3.50 -22.69
C GLU A 161 -10.72 -3.54 -24.06
N GLU A 162 -11.39 -3.01 -25.08
CA GLU A 162 -10.85 -2.88 -26.42
C GLU A 162 -9.65 -1.91 -26.45
N LYS A 163 -9.71 -0.84 -25.65
CA LYS A 163 -8.65 0.18 -25.55
C LYS A 163 -7.45 -0.27 -24.69
N VAL A 164 -7.64 -1.18 -23.75
CA VAL A 164 -6.59 -1.65 -22.81
C VAL A 164 -6.63 -3.18 -22.69
N PRO A 165 -6.30 -3.92 -23.75
CA PRO A 165 -6.48 -5.38 -23.78
C PRO A 165 -5.69 -6.15 -22.70
N LYS A 166 -4.60 -5.56 -22.18
CA LYS A 166 -3.80 -6.17 -21.11
C LYS A 166 -4.46 -6.12 -19.73
N ILE A 167 -5.57 -5.40 -19.58
CA ILE A 167 -6.20 -5.18 -18.27
C ILE A 167 -6.78 -6.47 -17.67
N TYR A 168 -7.29 -7.36 -18.52
CA TYR A 168 -7.82 -8.66 -18.08
C TYR A 168 -6.77 -9.53 -17.42
N ASP A 169 -5.59 -9.63 -18.03
CA ASP A 169 -4.50 -10.40 -17.48
C ASP A 169 -4.05 -9.85 -16.13
N VAL A 170 -4.13 -8.52 -15.97
CA VAL A 170 -3.88 -7.85 -14.70
C VAL A 170 -4.94 -8.21 -13.68
N TYR A 171 -6.23 -8.17 -14.01
CA TYR A 171 -7.31 -8.55 -13.11
C TYR A 171 -7.21 -10.03 -12.68
N GLU A 172 -6.90 -10.92 -13.62
CA GLU A 172 -6.66 -12.33 -13.27
C GLU A 172 -5.44 -12.49 -12.35
N ALA A 173 -4.38 -11.71 -12.57
CA ALA A 173 -3.23 -11.73 -11.68
C ALA A 173 -3.57 -11.22 -10.27
N TYR A 174 -4.45 -10.22 -10.11
CA TYR A 174 -4.95 -9.78 -8.81
C TYR A 174 -5.81 -10.86 -8.14
N ARG A 175 -6.68 -11.54 -8.89
CA ARG A 175 -7.46 -12.68 -8.35
C ARG A 175 -6.55 -13.83 -7.92
N GLN A 176 -5.52 -14.13 -8.73
CA GLN A 176 -4.52 -15.15 -8.39
C GLN A 176 -3.73 -14.75 -7.14
N ALA A 177 -3.32 -13.49 -7.01
CA ALA A 177 -2.66 -12.99 -5.80
C ALA A 177 -3.51 -13.22 -4.54
N GLY A 178 -4.83 -12.99 -4.64
CA GLY A 178 -5.75 -13.29 -3.54
C GLY A 178 -5.81 -14.79 -3.18
N ARG A 179 -5.82 -15.67 -4.18
CA ARG A 179 -5.77 -17.13 -3.95
C ARG A 179 -4.46 -17.56 -3.28
N GLU A 180 -3.33 -17.05 -3.76
CA GLU A 180 -2.00 -17.37 -3.21
C GLU A 180 -1.85 -16.89 -1.77
N LEU A 181 -2.35 -15.69 -1.44
CA LEU A 181 -2.40 -15.20 -0.06
C LEU A 181 -3.21 -16.10 0.85
N ALA A 182 -4.38 -16.58 0.39
CA ALA A 182 -5.23 -17.45 1.18
C ALA A 182 -4.64 -18.85 1.37
N GLN A 183 -3.90 -19.36 0.40
CA GLN A 183 -3.36 -20.74 0.38
C GLN A 183 -1.95 -20.82 0.96
N ALA A 184 -1.08 -19.86 0.62
CA ALA A 184 0.34 -19.91 0.92
C ALA A 184 0.83 -18.72 1.78
N GLY A 185 -0.04 -17.78 2.13
CA GLY A 185 0.30 -16.60 2.93
C GLY A 185 1.22 -15.60 2.23
N ARG A 186 1.48 -15.76 0.94
CA ARG A 186 2.35 -14.86 0.15
C ARG A 186 1.94 -14.84 -1.31
N ILE A 187 2.30 -13.76 -2.02
CA ILE A 187 2.08 -13.65 -3.46
C ILE A 187 3.36 -14.10 -4.19
N GLU A 188 3.23 -15.00 -5.14
CA GLU A 188 4.37 -15.47 -5.94
C GLU A 188 4.93 -14.35 -6.83
N ARG A 189 6.24 -14.40 -7.08
CA ARG A 189 6.93 -13.38 -7.88
C ARG A 189 6.35 -13.25 -9.29
N ALA A 190 6.01 -14.36 -9.92
CA ALA A 190 5.39 -14.37 -11.26
C ALA A 190 4.04 -13.65 -11.27
N THR A 191 3.21 -13.90 -10.26
CA THR A 191 1.91 -13.23 -10.09
C THR A 191 2.08 -11.74 -9.84
N GLN A 192 3.03 -11.33 -8.97
CA GLN A 192 3.33 -9.92 -8.76
C GLN A 192 3.80 -9.23 -10.05
N GLN A 193 4.65 -9.87 -10.83
CA GLN A 193 5.12 -9.32 -12.13
C GLN A 193 3.96 -9.13 -13.12
N ARG A 194 3.03 -10.09 -13.20
CA ARG A 194 1.82 -9.98 -14.03
C ARG A 194 0.90 -8.88 -13.53
N ALA A 195 0.63 -8.82 -12.23
CA ALA A 195 -0.21 -7.79 -11.61
C ALA A 195 0.35 -6.37 -11.80
N ASN A 196 1.67 -6.22 -11.75
CA ASN A 196 2.37 -4.93 -11.85
C ASN A 196 2.76 -4.56 -13.29
N ARG A 197 2.39 -5.37 -14.29
CA ARG A 197 2.78 -5.11 -15.69
C ARG A 197 2.20 -3.81 -16.22
N GLU A 198 2.92 -3.24 -17.20
CA GLU A 198 2.47 -2.07 -17.92
C GLU A 198 1.22 -2.36 -18.76
N ILE A 199 0.20 -1.51 -18.62
CA ILE A 199 -1.09 -1.65 -19.33
C ILE A 199 -1.29 -0.62 -20.42
N VAL A 200 -0.47 0.42 -20.48
CA VAL A 200 -0.57 1.45 -21.53
C VAL A 200 -0.43 0.81 -22.91
N PRO A 201 -1.43 0.97 -23.82
CA PRO A 201 -1.46 0.30 -25.10
C PRO A 201 -0.59 0.98 -26.17
N LEU A 202 0.60 1.45 -25.79
CA LEU A 202 1.57 2.05 -26.70
C LEU A 202 2.78 1.14 -26.89
N PRO A 203 3.22 0.91 -28.13
CA PRO A 203 4.41 0.13 -28.42
C PRO A 203 5.64 0.69 -27.68
N PHE A 204 6.44 -0.19 -27.13
CA PHE A 204 7.69 0.14 -26.42
C PHE A 204 7.55 1.15 -25.27
N PHE A 205 6.33 1.41 -24.78
CA PHE A 205 6.12 2.39 -23.71
C PHE A 205 6.94 2.09 -22.45
N SER A 206 7.03 0.84 -22.03
CA SER A 206 7.84 0.42 -20.89
C SER A 206 9.33 0.72 -21.03
N LEU A 207 9.84 0.75 -22.27
CA LEU A 207 11.21 1.14 -22.57
C LEU A 207 11.36 2.66 -22.59
N ILE A 208 10.43 3.34 -23.27
CA ILE A 208 10.45 4.80 -23.44
C ILE A 208 10.34 5.54 -22.11
N LYS A 209 9.52 5.06 -21.18
CA LYS A 209 9.41 5.69 -19.88
C LYS A 209 10.70 5.59 -19.04
N ARG A 210 11.58 4.63 -19.34
CA ARG A 210 12.91 4.53 -18.71
C ARG A 210 13.91 5.55 -19.28
N LEU A 211 13.65 6.05 -20.46
CA LEU A 211 14.50 7.04 -21.11
C LEU A 211 14.11 8.44 -20.63
N HIS A 212 15.05 9.15 -20.01
CA HIS A 212 14.83 10.55 -19.60
C HIS A 212 15.01 11.54 -20.78
N PHE A 213 14.66 11.11 -21.99
CA PHE A 213 14.79 11.91 -23.21
C PHE A 213 13.54 12.76 -23.46
N ARG A 214 13.60 14.01 -23.06
CA ARG A 214 12.50 14.97 -23.05
C ARG A 214 11.74 15.13 -24.39
N PRO A 215 12.40 15.23 -25.57
CA PRO A 215 11.68 15.37 -26.84
C PRO A 215 10.79 14.16 -27.16
N LEU A 216 11.27 12.95 -26.88
CA LEU A 216 10.50 11.72 -27.08
C LEU A 216 9.29 11.67 -26.15
N LYS A 217 9.48 12.00 -24.87
CA LYS A 217 8.38 12.02 -23.90
C LYS A 217 7.30 13.07 -24.27
N LYS A 218 7.68 14.23 -24.81
CA LYS A 218 6.71 15.22 -25.32
C LYS A 218 5.80 14.64 -26.41
N LYS A 219 6.37 14.00 -27.43
CA LYS A 219 5.59 13.34 -28.50
C LYS A 219 4.63 12.27 -27.94
N PHE A 220 5.05 11.54 -26.91
CA PHE A 220 4.17 10.58 -26.24
C PHE A 220 3.01 11.23 -25.50
N VAL A 221 3.25 12.34 -24.81
CA VAL A 221 2.20 13.10 -24.13
C VAL A 221 1.18 13.66 -25.13
N GLU A 222 1.64 14.17 -26.27
CA GLU A 222 0.76 14.65 -27.36
C GLU A 222 -0.13 13.50 -27.86
N LYS A 223 0.46 12.36 -28.20
CA LYS A 223 -0.31 11.19 -28.64
C LYS A 223 -1.27 10.65 -27.59
N ALA A 224 -0.88 10.65 -26.30
CA ALA A 224 -1.75 10.25 -25.21
C ALA A 224 -2.94 11.22 -25.02
N ARG A 225 -2.72 12.53 -25.22
CA ARG A 225 -3.80 13.53 -25.20
C ARG A 225 -4.81 13.30 -26.32
N GLU A 226 -4.38 13.04 -27.54
CA GLU A 226 -5.26 12.70 -28.64
C GLU A 226 -6.16 11.50 -28.33
N MET A 227 -5.62 10.47 -27.68
CA MET A 227 -6.38 9.29 -27.26
C MET A 227 -7.35 9.55 -26.09
N MET A 228 -7.11 10.60 -25.28
CA MET A 228 -7.98 10.97 -24.14
C MET A 228 -9.07 11.97 -24.52
N VAL A 229 -8.85 12.82 -25.50
CA VAL A 229 -9.80 13.85 -25.96
C VAL A 229 -10.96 13.26 -26.77
N THR A 230 -10.84 12.06 -27.26
CA THR A 230 -11.92 11.33 -27.95
C THR A 230 -12.94 10.67 -26.99
N ARG A 231 -13.15 11.26 -25.83
CA ARG A 231 -14.16 10.86 -24.84
C ARG A 231 -15.33 11.84 -24.80
#